data_4200bc34aad36dae13504851fe0ed877
#
_entry.id   4200bc34aad36dae13504851fe0ed877
#
_cell.length_a   1.000
_cell.length_b   1.000
_cell.length_c   1.000
_cell.angle_alpha   90.00
_cell.angle_beta   90.00
_cell.angle_gamma   90.00
#
_symmetry.space_group_name_H-M   'P 1'
#
loop_
_entity.id
_entity.type
_entity.pdbx_description
1 polymer ?
#
loop_
_entity_poly.entity_id
_entity_poly.type
_entity_poly.pdbx_seq_one_letter_code
_entity_poly.pdbx_strand_id
1 'polypeptide(L)'
;LLSLGLKEKLDAVAIRPEFYRFRLFSTGEILNEIRLASEHIVRYGAPYYHIHRADLLEILVSEFTRLAADSIYLNHNVIGFDESDNHITLKVSEDRAYAANLLIGADGIKSTIRTQLLGDSPVTFANQIAWRATVPVDRLPTDFMDLSCTIWCGPRGHMVVYYVRGGELVNFVACVDTDEWVEESWTQKADWEELRADFFGWHDDVLTLIEAVDRDQCFRWALNNRPPNPNWSTNRTTLLGDAIHPTIPYLGQGAAMALEDAAVLCRTLDETTTVTDALQLYQNHRYGRTSRVVHESSANAEMFHLGSEDALRDAFSKRDLGEERGAWLFNYDPLTVPLV
;
A
#
# COMPACT_ATOMS: atom_id res chain seq x y z
N LEU A 1 -5.59 -13.67 -2.97
CA LEU A 1 -4.54 -14.27 -3.81
C LEU A 1 -4.49 -15.80 -3.70
N LEU A 2 -4.62 -16.38 -2.50
CA LEU A 2 -4.65 -17.86 -2.34
C LEU A 2 -5.84 -18.49 -3.06
N SER A 3 -7.00 -17.86 -3.02
CA SER A 3 -8.21 -18.30 -3.74
C SER A 3 -8.07 -18.30 -5.27
N LEU A 4 -7.13 -17.51 -5.79
CA LEU A 4 -6.78 -17.49 -7.21
C LEU A 4 -5.76 -18.60 -7.59
N GLY A 5 -5.40 -19.49 -6.65
CA GLY A 5 -4.43 -20.56 -6.89
C GLY A 5 -2.96 -20.09 -6.96
N LEU A 6 -2.66 -18.87 -6.50
CA LEU A 6 -1.32 -18.26 -6.63
C LEU A 6 -0.34 -18.63 -5.51
N LYS A 7 -0.74 -19.51 -4.58
CA LYS A 7 0.04 -19.83 -3.39
C LYS A 7 1.49 -20.24 -3.70
N GLU A 8 1.68 -21.18 -4.62
CA GLU A 8 3.02 -21.69 -4.96
C GLU A 8 3.91 -20.61 -5.58
N LYS A 9 3.33 -19.77 -6.47
CA LYS A 9 4.05 -18.65 -7.08
C LYS A 9 4.45 -17.59 -6.04
N LEU A 10 3.56 -17.29 -5.08
CA LEU A 10 3.85 -16.38 -3.98
C LEU A 10 4.92 -16.93 -3.05
N ASP A 11 4.80 -18.19 -2.64
CA ASP A 11 5.74 -18.85 -1.73
C ASP A 11 7.17 -18.92 -2.30
N ALA A 12 7.30 -18.89 -3.63
CA ALA A 12 8.61 -18.93 -4.29
C ALA A 12 9.40 -17.62 -4.18
N VAL A 13 8.74 -16.48 -4.00
CA VAL A 13 9.40 -15.16 -4.05
C VAL A 13 9.12 -14.26 -2.84
N ALA A 14 8.02 -14.53 -2.11
CA ALA A 14 7.64 -13.74 -0.95
C ALA A 14 8.34 -14.24 0.32
N ILE A 15 8.49 -13.35 1.30
CA ILE A 15 8.93 -13.66 2.65
C ILE A 15 7.71 -13.73 3.56
N ARG A 16 7.71 -14.70 4.46
CA ARG A 16 6.77 -14.80 5.58
C ARG A 16 7.47 -14.34 6.86
N PRO A 17 7.24 -13.09 7.29
CA PRO A 17 7.85 -12.60 8.51
C PRO A 17 7.30 -13.34 9.73
N GLU A 18 8.16 -13.55 10.72
CA GLU A 18 7.78 -14.14 11.99
C GLU A 18 7.17 -13.11 12.94
N PHE A 19 7.62 -11.84 12.79
CA PHE A 19 7.23 -10.76 13.68
C PHE A 19 6.96 -9.47 12.90
N TYR A 20 6.07 -8.66 13.47
CA TYR A 20 5.90 -7.25 13.16
C TYR A 20 6.31 -6.46 14.41
N ARG A 21 7.45 -5.77 14.36
CA ARG A 21 8.08 -5.12 15.51
C ARG A 21 8.14 -3.62 15.39
N PHE A 22 7.94 -2.99 16.53
CA PHE A 22 8.19 -1.56 16.67
C PHE A 22 9.40 -1.39 17.60
N ARG A 23 10.38 -0.63 17.16
CA ARG A 23 11.62 -0.37 17.88
C ARG A 23 11.83 1.11 18.12
N LEU A 24 12.43 1.42 19.27
CA LEU A 24 12.86 2.77 19.59
C LEU A 24 14.09 3.14 18.74
N PHE A 25 14.06 4.30 18.12
CA PHE A 25 15.07 4.79 17.17
C PHE A 25 16.51 4.81 17.71
N SER A 26 16.69 5.09 19.02
CA SER A 26 18.00 5.34 19.64
C SER A 26 18.67 4.08 20.19
N THR A 27 17.90 3.20 20.82
CA THR A 27 18.43 2.03 21.57
C THR A 27 18.10 0.70 20.93
N GLY A 28 17.17 0.66 19.97
CA GLY A 28 16.64 -0.57 19.42
C GLY A 28 15.72 -1.36 20.35
N GLU A 29 15.34 -0.77 21.49
CA GLU A 29 14.37 -1.36 22.43
C GLU A 29 13.06 -1.72 21.69
N ILE A 30 12.52 -2.91 21.94
CA ILE A 30 11.23 -3.33 21.39
C ILE A 30 10.11 -2.64 22.16
N LEU A 31 9.40 -1.73 21.48
CA LEU A 31 8.25 -1.01 22.03
C LEU A 31 6.98 -1.86 21.97
N ASN A 32 6.82 -2.65 20.91
CA ASN A 32 5.70 -3.57 20.72
C ASN A 32 6.08 -4.65 19.70
N GLU A 33 5.48 -5.82 19.82
CA GLU A 33 5.71 -6.95 18.93
C GLU A 33 4.41 -7.71 18.67
N ILE A 34 4.15 -8.00 17.40
CA ILE A 34 3.03 -8.83 16.96
C ILE A 34 3.61 -10.09 16.33
N ARG A 35 3.29 -11.28 16.86
CA ARG A 35 3.66 -12.54 16.22
C ARG A 35 2.81 -12.78 14.99
N LEU A 36 3.49 -13.11 13.91
CA LEU A 36 2.86 -13.43 12.63
C LEU A 36 2.95 -14.94 12.36
N ALA A 37 4.01 -15.42 11.84
CA ALA A 37 4.35 -16.84 11.64
C ALA A 37 3.11 -17.77 11.48
N SER A 38 3.11 -18.90 12.19
CA SER A 38 2.01 -19.87 12.21
C SER A 38 0.76 -19.35 12.92
N GLU A 39 0.91 -18.46 13.89
CA GLU A 39 -0.21 -17.91 14.68
C GLU A 39 -1.15 -17.08 13.80
N HIS A 40 -0.60 -16.29 12.87
CA HIS A 40 -1.38 -15.54 11.89
C HIS A 40 -2.19 -16.46 10.98
N ILE A 41 -1.59 -17.56 10.51
CA ILE A 41 -2.29 -18.55 9.68
C ILE A 41 -3.42 -19.22 10.45
N VAL A 42 -3.17 -19.62 11.70
CA VAL A 42 -4.20 -20.25 12.55
C VAL A 42 -5.36 -19.29 12.81
N ARG A 43 -5.07 -18.02 13.06
CA ARG A 43 -6.08 -17.02 13.42
C ARG A 43 -6.87 -16.49 12.21
N TYR A 44 -6.21 -16.27 11.07
CA TYR A 44 -6.80 -15.58 9.91
C TYR A 44 -6.86 -16.42 8.63
N GLY A 45 -6.43 -17.69 8.68
CA GLY A 45 -6.52 -18.62 7.55
C GLY A 45 -5.50 -18.44 6.44
N ALA A 46 -4.62 -17.42 6.53
CA ALA A 46 -3.62 -17.11 5.52
C ALA A 46 -2.32 -16.57 6.14
N PRO A 47 -1.17 -16.78 5.49
CA PRO A 47 0.08 -16.17 5.94
C PRO A 47 0.11 -14.67 5.63
N TYR A 48 0.89 -13.94 6.41
CA TYR A 48 1.32 -12.59 6.09
C TYR A 48 2.51 -12.66 5.13
N TYR A 49 2.50 -11.89 4.04
CA TYR A 49 3.55 -11.89 3.05
C TYR A 49 4.19 -10.52 2.89
N HIS A 50 5.52 -10.49 2.82
CA HIS A 50 6.26 -9.41 2.21
C HIS A 50 6.67 -9.82 0.80
N ILE A 51 6.31 -9.03 -0.18
CA ILE A 51 6.64 -9.30 -1.57
C ILE A 51 7.13 -8.04 -2.28
N HIS A 52 8.10 -8.18 -3.14
CA HIS A 52 8.51 -7.08 -4.00
C HIS A 52 7.40 -6.76 -5.00
N ARG A 53 7.08 -5.47 -5.20
CA ARG A 53 5.93 -5.06 -6.02
C ARG A 53 5.99 -5.57 -7.46
N ALA A 54 7.19 -5.57 -8.07
CA ALA A 54 7.36 -6.07 -9.43
C ALA A 54 7.07 -7.57 -9.51
N ASP A 55 7.50 -8.35 -8.52
CA ASP A 55 7.29 -9.80 -8.49
C ASP A 55 5.80 -10.13 -8.33
N LEU A 56 5.08 -9.38 -7.47
CA LEU A 56 3.61 -9.51 -7.36
C LEU A 56 2.91 -9.18 -8.68
N LEU A 57 3.31 -8.08 -9.32
CA LEU A 57 2.74 -7.67 -10.60
C LEU A 57 3.00 -8.71 -11.69
N GLU A 58 4.21 -9.27 -11.77
CA GLU A 58 4.56 -10.32 -12.72
C GLU A 58 3.70 -11.57 -12.53
N ILE A 59 3.51 -12.02 -11.28
CA ILE A 59 2.63 -13.14 -10.95
C ILE A 59 1.20 -12.87 -11.44
N LEU A 60 0.65 -11.69 -11.15
CA LEU A 60 -0.72 -11.31 -11.52
C LEU A 60 -0.88 -11.18 -13.03
N VAL A 61 0.05 -10.51 -13.72
CA VAL A 61 0.01 -10.35 -15.18
C VAL A 61 0.17 -11.70 -15.88
N SER A 62 1.10 -12.54 -15.44
CA SER A 62 1.29 -13.88 -16.00
C SER A 62 0.02 -14.72 -15.88
N GLU A 63 -0.65 -14.68 -14.72
CA GLU A 63 -1.88 -15.44 -14.51
C GLU A 63 -3.05 -14.87 -15.31
N PHE A 64 -3.18 -13.54 -15.37
CA PHE A 64 -4.21 -12.89 -16.18
C PHE A 64 -4.04 -13.19 -17.66
N THR A 65 -2.81 -13.11 -18.19
CA THR A 65 -2.54 -13.44 -19.61
C THR A 65 -2.84 -14.90 -19.92
N ARG A 66 -2.60 -15.81 -18.97
CA ARG A 66 -2.97 -17.23 -19.12
C ARG A 66 -4.47 -17.44 -19.24
N LEU A 67 -5.27 -16.65 -18.52
CA LEU A 67 -6.74 -16.74 -18.50
C LEU A 67 -7.40 -15.95 -19.64
N ALA A 68 -6.83 -14.82 -20.01
CA ALA A 68 -7.38 -13.86 -20.95
C ALA A 68 -6.26 -13.30 -21.85
N ALA A 69 -5.76 -14.13 -22.74
CA ALA A 69 -4.79 -13.71 -23.74
C ALA A 69 -5.32 -12.51 -24.55
N ASP A 70 -4.44 -11.61 -24.93
CA ASP A 70 -4.74 -10.43 -25.74
C ASP A 70 -5.74 -9.43 -25.12
N SER A 71 -5.91 -9.47 -23.79
CA SER A 71 -6.80 -8.53 -23.06
C SER A 71 -6.05 -7.39 -22.36
N ILE A 72 -4.72 -7.33 -22.47
CA ILE A 72 -3.89 -6.23 -21.97
C ILE A 72 -3.43 -5.38 -23.14
N TYR A 73 -3.84 -4.12 -23.17
CA TYR A 73 -3.47 -3.16 -24.18
C TYR A 73 -2.48 -2.14 -23.62
N LEU A 74 -1.20 -2.31 -23.92
CA LEU A 74 -0.15 -1.35 -23.56
C LEU A 74 -0.12 -0.17 -24.54
N ASN A 75 0.48 0.95 -24.15
CA ASN A 75 0.53 2.18 -24.95
C ASN A 75 -0.87 2.75 -25.30
N HIS A 76 -1.82 2.52 -24.42
CA HIS A 76 -3.17 3.05 -24.50
C HIS A 76 -3.38 4.07 -23.38
N ASN A 77 -2.98 5.33 -23.63
CA ASN A 77 -3.17 6.40 -22.66
C ASN A 77 -4.64 6.86 -22.70
N VAL A 78 -5.36 6.54 -21.60
CA VAL A 78 -6.77 6.96 -21.45
C VAL A 78 -6.81 8.46 -21.16
N ILE A 79 -7.60 9.17 -21.96
CA ILE A 79 -7.77 10.62 -21.88
C ILE A 79 -9.16 11.05 -21.40
N GLY A 80 -10.09 10.11 -21.24
CA GLY A 80 -11.44 10.35 -20.73
C GLY A 80 -12.44 9.29 -21.20
N PHE A 81 -13.71 9.52 -20.90
CA PHE A 81 -14.81 8.63 -21.29
C PHE A 81 -16.13 9.42 -21.47
N ASP A 82 -17.05 8.85 -22.21
CA ASP A 82 -18.45 9.27 -22.22
C ASP A 82 -19.31 8.13 -21.68
N GLU A 83 -20.22 8.43 -20.77
CA GLU A 83 -21.17 7.48 -20.23
C GLU A 83 -22.58 7.78 -20.74
N SER A 84 -23.26 6.74 -21.23
CA SER A 84 -24.68 6.76 -21.57
C SER A 84 -25.45 5.74 -20.74
N ASP A 85 -26.76 5.70 -20.88
CA ASP A 85 -27.59 4.72 -20.16
C ASP A 85 -27.21 3.26 -20.45
N ASN A 86 -26.67 3.00 -21.65
CA ASN A 86 -26.45 1.63 -22.12
C ASN A 86 -24.99 1.23 -22.28
N HIS A 87 -24.06 2.17 -22.42
CA HIS A 87 -22.65 1.87 -22.65
C HIS A 87 -21.72 3.00 -22.23
N ILE A 88 -20.46 2.66 -22.10
CA ILE A 88 -19.33 3.57 -21.95
C ILE A 88 -18.59 3.65 -23.28
N THR A 89 -18.14 4.84 -23.66
CA THR A 89 -17.14 5.05 -24.70
C THR A 89 -15.86 5.56 -24.05
N LEU A 90 -14.86 4.69 -23.94
CA LEU A 90 -13.54 5.04 -23.42
C LEU A 90 -12.73 5.73 -24.53
N LYS A 91 -12.18 6.90 -24.23
CA LYS A 91 -11.34 7.68 -25.16
C LYS A 91 -9.87 7.45 -24.83
N VAL A 92 -9.10 7.12 -25.84
CA VAL A 92 -7.67 6.86 -25.74
C VAL A 92 -6.93 7.79 -26.69
N SER A 93 -5.68 8.12 -26.36
CA SER A 93 -4.84 8.92 -27.25
C SER A 93 -4.82 8.40 -28.69
N GLU A 94 -4.47 9.27 -29.66
CA GLU A 94 -4.44 8.95 -31.08
C GLU A 94 -5.84 8.66 -31.69
N ASP A 95 -6.88 9.35 -31.19
CA ASP A 95 -8.26 9.26 -31.66
C ASP A 95 -8.87 7.85 -31.63
N ARG A 96 -8.37 6.99 -30.73
CA ARG A 96 -8.91 5.65 -30.51
C ARG A 96 -10.01 5.65 -29.45
N ALA A 97 -11.04 4.87 -29.67
CA ALA A 97 -12.14 4.70 -28.71
C ALA A 97 -12.56 3.23 -28.60
N TYR A 98 -13.02 2.87 -27.41
CA TYR A 98 -13.50 1.52 -27.09
C TYR A 98 -14.84 1.59 -26.42
N ALA A 99 -15.76 0.73 -26.82
CA ALA A 99 -17.06 0.60 -26.18
C ALA A 99 -17.02 -0.49 -25.10
N ALA A 100 -17.65 -0.22 -23.96
CA ALA A 100 -17.77 -1.16 -22.85
C ALA A 100 -19.09 -1.01 -22.11
N ASN A 101 -19.48 -2.02 -21.36
CA ASN A 101 -20.66 -1.98 -20.49
C ASN A 101 -20.37 -1.41 -19.10
N LEU A 102 -19.11 -1.44 -18.69
CA LEU A 102 -18.61 -1.02 -17.38
C LEU A 102 -17.20 -0.45 -17.56
N LEU A 103 -16.91 0.64 -16.83
CA LEU A 103 -15.57 1.22 -16.70
C LEU A 103 -15.13 1.17 -15.24
N ILE A 104 -13.93 0.65 -15.01
CA ILE A 104 -13.27 0.65 -13.70
C ILE A 104 -12.02 1.51 -13.79
N GLY A 105 -12.02 2.67 -13.14
CA GLY A 105 -10.85 3.54 -13.02
C GLY A 105 -9.92 3.02 -11.92
N ALA A 106 -8.82 2.36 -12.31
CA ALA A 106 -7.76 1.87 -11.43
C ALA A 106 -6.42 2.53 -11.75
N ASP A 107 -6.47 3.78 -12.22
CA ASP A 107 -5.38 4.55 -12.81
C ASP A 107 -4.59 5.40 -11.78
N GLY A 108 -4.71 5.04 -10.49
CA GLY A 108 -3.86 5.53 -9.40
C GLY A 108 -4.21 6.94 -8.91
N ILE A 109 -3.35 7.49 -8.07
CA ILE A 109 -3.60 8.78 -7.37
C ILE A 109 -3.79 9.96 -8.34
N LYS A 110 -3.22 9.89 -9.54
CA LYS A 110 -3.35 10.89 -10.63
C LYS A 110 -4.48 10.54 -11.61
N SER A 111 -5.46 9.76 -11.19
CA SER A 111 -6.53 9.22 -12.02
C SER A 111 -7.23 10.25 -12.90
N THR A 112 -7.21 10.01 -14.20
CA THR A 112 -7.97 10.75 -15.20
C THR A 112 -9.47 10.44 -15.08
N ILE A 113 -9.81 9.17 -14.83
CA ILE A 113 -11.20 8.75 -14.68
C ILE A 113 -11.83 9.41 -13.44
N ARG A 114 -11.10 9.45 -12.32
CA ARG A 114 -11.56 10.15 -11.12
C ARG A 114 -11.78 11.63 -11.37
N THR A 115 -10.83 12.30 -12.01
CA THR A 115 -10.93 13.74 -12.29
C THR A 115 -12.15 14.06 -13.11
N GLN A 116 -12.47 13.24 -14.10
CA GLN A 116 -13.68 13.43 -14.91
C GLN A 116 -14.95 13.12 -14.11
N LEU A 117 -14.94 12.11 -13.25
CA LEU A 117 -16.10 11.65 -12.48
C LEU A 117 -16.47 12.61 -11.33
N LEU A 118 -15.45 13.07 -10.57
CA LEU A 118 -15.62 13.78 -9.32
C LEU A 118 -15.16 15.25 -9.36
N GLY A 119 -14.65 15.69 -10.50
CA GLY A 119 -14.02 16.99 -10.64
C GLY A 119 -12.55 17.00 -10.19
N ASP A 120 -11.86 18.06 -10.55
CA ASP A 120 -10.49 18.28 -10.12
C ASP A 120 -10.45 18.62 -8.63
N SER A 121 -9.79 17.79 -7.86
CA SER A 121 -9.48 18.07 -6.45
C SER A 121 -8.02 17.73 -6.21
N PRO A 122 -7.23 18.67 -5.70
CA PRO A 122 -5.82 18.41 -5.44
C PRO A 122 -5.65 17.32 -4.39
N VAL A 123 -4.53 16.62 -4.46
CA VAL A 123 -4.06 15.77 -3.37
C VAL A 123 -3.67 16.66 -2.18
N THR A 124 -3.78 16.12 -0.98
CA THR A 124 -3.31 16.79 0.23
C THR A 124 -1.92 16.28 0.55
N PHE A 125 -0.95 17.18 0.58
CA PHE A 125 0.40 16.86 1.08
C PHE A 125 0.32 16.53 2.57
N ALA A 126 0.88 15.38 2.95
CA ALA A 126 0.85 14.93 4.34
C ALA A 126 1.92 15.59 5.22
N ASN A 127 2.65 16.60 4.72
CA ASN A 127 3.82 17.22 5.35
C ASN A 127 4.91 16.19 5.68
N GLN A 128 5.07 15.20 4.82
CA GLN A 128 6.01 14.10 4.98
C GLN A 128 6.58 13.68 3.63
N ILE A 129 7.84 13.29 3.65
CA ILE A 129 8.49 12.63 2.53
C ILE A 129 8.85 11.20 2.91
N ALA A 130 8.97 10.35 1.91
CA ALA A 130 9.43 8.99 2.07
C ALA A 130 10.71 8.77 1.25
N TRP A 131 11.75 8.34 1.90
CA TRP A 131 12.94 7.75 1.30
C TRP A 131 12.70 6.28 1.03
N ARG A 132 13.22 5.78 -0.06
CA ARG A 132 13.09 4.38 -0.40
C ARG A 132 14.36 3.87 -1.08
N ALA A 133 14.84 2.74 -0.59
CA ALA A 133 15.87 1.97 -1.27
C ALA A 133 15.71 0.48 -1.01
N THR A 134 16.38 -0.32 -1.80
CA THR A 134 16.60 -1.73 -1.55
C THR A 134 18.11 -1.98 -1.43
N VAL A 135 18.50 -2.79 -0.48
CA VAL A 135 19.90 -3.11 -0.19
C VAL A 135 20.11 -4.61 -0.40
N PRO A 136 21.04 -5.04 -1.24
CA PRO A 136 21.45 -6.44 -1.32
C PRO A 136 21.95 -6.95 0.04
N VAL A 137 21.48 -8.14 0.45
CA VAL A 137 21.82 -8.71 1.77
C VAL A 137 23.32 -8.93 1.93
N ASP A 138 24.05 -9.22 0.86
CA ASP A 138 25.51 -9.41 0.87
C ASP A 138 26.30 -8.13 1.22
N ARG A 139 25.66 -6.95 1.20
CA ARG A 139 26.26 -5.69 1.67
C ARG A 139 26.05 -5.43 3.15
N LEU A 140 25.28 -6.26 3.83
CA LEU A 140 24.96 -6.14 5.24
C LEU A 140 25.73 -7.16 6.08
N PRO A 141 25.94 -6.92 7.38
CA PRO A 141 26.51 -7.92 8.27
C PRO A 141 25.70 -9.24 8.24
N THR A 142 26.40 -10.36 8.44
CA THR A 142 25.73 -11.66 8.59
C THR A 142 24.70 -11.59 9.73
N ASP A 143 23.49 -12.12 9.49
CA ASP A 143 22.39 -12.11 10.45
C ASP A 143 21.98 -10.68 10.88
N PHE A 144 22.07 -9.72 9.95
CA PHE A 144 21.75 -8.31 10.19
C PHE A 144 20.38 -8.10 10.85
N MET A 145 19.37 -8.84 10.43
CA MET A 145 18.03 -8.85 11.04
C MET A 145 17.38 -10.22 10.91
N ASP A 146 16.49 -10.54 11.83
CA ASP A 146 15.63 -11.72 11.73
C ASP A 146 14.51 -11.54 10.69
N LEU A 147 13.70 -12.58 10.48
CA LEU A 147 12.54 -12.54 9.56
C LEU A 147 11.41 -11.70 10.17
N SER A 148 11.62 -10.39 10.22
CA SER A 148 10.63 -9.45 10.76
C SER A 148 10.29 -8.32 9.77
N CYS A 149 9.14 -7.69 10.00
CA CYS A 149 8.87 -6.33 9.60
C CYS A 149 9.19 -5.43 10.78
N THR A 150 10.28 -4.72 10.71
CA THR A 150 10.71 -3.83 11.80
C THR A 150 10.38 -2.38 11.46
N ILE A 151 9.73 -1.70 12.38
CA ILE A 151 9.45 -0.26 12.30
C ILE A 151 10.24 0.43 13.41
N TRP A 152 11.20 1.23 13.02
CA TRP A 152 11.95 2.12 13.90
C TRP A 152 11.17 3.41 14.05
N CYS A 153 10.79 3.78 15.28
CA CYS A 153 10.00 4.97 15.59
C CYS A 153 10.88 6.00 16.31
N GLY A 154 10.81 7.24 15.89
CA GLY A 154 11.64 8.31 16.48
C GLY A 154 11.12 9.71 16.20
N PRO A 155 11.78 10.74 16.78
CA PRO A 155 11.39 12.11 16.57
C PRO A 155 11.33 12.49 15.10
N ARG A 156 10.16 12.95 14.64
CA ARG A 156 9.91 13.44 13.28
C ARG A 156 10.10 12.40 12.18
N GLY A 157 10.19 11.10 12.50
CA GLY A 157 10.39 10.09 11.47
C GLY A 157 10.22 8.66 11.95
N HIS A 158 10.14 7.75 10.99
CA HIS A 158 10.21 6.31 11.22
C HIS A 158 10.82 5.62 10.00
N MET A 159 11.36 4.42 10.20
CA MET A 159 11.86 3.58 9.12
C MET A 159 11.28 2.18 9.22
N VAL A 160 10.64 1.72 8.15
CA VAL A 160 10.13 0.36 7.99
C VAL A 160 11.15 -0.46 7.22
N VAL A 161 11.55 -1.61 7.77
CA VAL A 161 12.59 -2.48 7.19
C VAL A 161 12.09 -3.91 7.13
N TYR A 162 12.25 -4.58 5.99
CA TYR A 162 11.88 -5.98 5.81
C TYR A 162 12.55 -6.62 4.59
N TYR A 163 12.68 -7.94 4.61
CA TYR A 163 13.18 -8.70 3.47
C TYR A 163 12.17 -8.82 2.34
N VAL A 164 12.65 -8.84 1.10
CA VAL A 164 11.91 -9.14 -0.13
C VAL A 164 12.75 -10.05 -1.05
N ARG A 165 12.18 -10.52 -2.14
CA ARG A 165 12.83 -11.41 -3.13
C ARG A 165 13.48 -12.62 -2.50
N GLY A 166 12.69 -13.42 -1.78
CA GLY A 166 13.21 -14.63 -1.15
C GLY A 166 14.30 -14.39 -0.10
N GLY A 167 14.51 -13.14 0.34
CA GLY A 167 15.56 -12.77 1.30
C GLY A 167 16.84 -12.23 0.65
N GLU A 168 16.89 -12.05 -0.66
CA GLU A 168 18.05 -11.48 -1.36
C GLU A 168 18.22 -9.97 -1.13
N LEU A 169 17.10 -9.28 -0.88
CA LEU A 169 17.09 -7.83 -0.68
C LEU A 169 16.42 -7.46 0.65
N VAL A 170 16.98 -6.47 1.31
CA VAL A 170 16.32 -5.70 2.38
C VAL A 170 15.71 -4.47 1.75
N ASN A 171 14.40 -4.29 1.88
CA ASN A 171 13.70 -3.08 1.49
C ASN A 171 13.53 -2.20 2.72
N PHE A 172 13.74 -0.89 2.56
CA PHE A 172 13.28 0.05 3.56
C PHE A 172 12.46 1.19 2.96
N VAL A 173 11.57 1.72 3.77
CA VAL A 173 10.83 2.96 3.54
C VAL A 173 11.00 3.81 4.79
N ALA A 174 11.68 4.94 4.64
CA ALA A 174 11.97 5.84 5.74
C ALA A 174 11.21 7.15 5.54
N CYS A 175 10.29 7.44 6.45
CA CYS A 175 9.43 8.61 6.37
C CYS A 175 9.90 9.67 7.36
N VAL A 176 9.96 10.92 6.92
CA VAL A 176 10.33 12.06 7.77
C VAL A 176 9.37 13.22 7.57
N ASP A 177 9.10 13.94 8.66
CA ASP A 177 8.29 15.15 8.63
C ASP A 177 9.07 16.29 7.97
N THR A 178 8.40 17.00 7.06
CA THR A 178 8.96 18.17 6.38
C THR A 178 7.89 19.17 6.07
N ASP A 179 8.26 20.45 6.12
CA ASP A 179 7.42 21.55 5.66
C ASP A 179 7.68 21.89 4.17
N GLU A 180 8.71 21.29 3.58
CA GLU A 180 9.08 21.51 2.19
C GLU A 180 8.30 20.56 1.30
N TRP A 181 7.54 21.13 0.36
CA TRP A 181 6.88 20.34 -0.68
C TRP A 181 7.91 19.79 -1.68
N VAL A 182 7.84 18.49 -1.93
CA VAL A 182 8.64 17.80 -2.93
C VAL A 182 7.70 17.23 -3.99
N GLU A 183 8.12 17.18 -5.24
CA GLU A 183 7.31 16.61 -6.31
C GLU A 183 7.01 15.12 -6.05
N GLU A 184 5.77 14.71 -6.29
CA GLU A 184 5.37 13.32 -6.25
C GLU A 184 5.92 12.58 -7.48
N SER A 185 7.07 11.93 -7.31
CA SER A 185 7.71 11.15 -8.37
C SER A 185 8.38 9.90 -7.79
N TRP A 186 7.99 8.73 -8.26
CA TRP A 186 8.57 7.45 -7.87
C TRP A 186 10.03 7.27 -8.34
N THR A 187 10.51 8.14 -9.21
CA THR A 187 11.82 8.05 -9.87
C THR A 187 12.71 9.26 -9.59
N GLN A 188 12.27 10.18 -8.72
CA GLN A 188 13.08 11.33 -8.35
C GLN A 188 14.26 10.87 -7.51
N LYS A 189 15.45 10.94 -8.07
CA LYS A 189 16.69 10.73 -7.34
C LYS A 189 16.89 11.85 -6.33
N ALA A 190 17.47 11.51 -5.19
CA ALA A 190 17.79 12.46 -4.14
C ALA A 190 19.16 12.14 -3.55
N ASP A 191 19.75 13.12 -2.91
CA ASP A 191 21.09 13.00 -2.36
C ASP A 191 21.10 12.06 -1.15
N TRP A 192 21.99 11.07 -1.19
CA TRP A 192 22.18 10.12 -0.11
C TRP A 192 22.59 10.79 1.20
N GLU A 193 23.35 11.88 1.12
CA GLU A 193 23.77 12.70 2.26
C GLU A 193 22.57 13.30 3.03
N GLU A 194 21.49 13.67 2.33
CA GLU A 194 20.27 14.15 2.96
C GLU A 194 19.58 13.01 3.73
N LEU A 195 19.45 11.81 3.12
CA LEU A 195 18.92 10.63 3.81
C LEU A 195 19.72 10.35 5.09
N ARG A 196 21.05 10.37 5.00
CA ARG A 196 21.91 10.13 6.15
C ARG A 196 21.78 11.20 7.23
N ALA A 197 21.55 12.45 6.84
CA ALA A 197 21.34 13.54 7.78
C ALA A 197 19.99 13.45 8.52
N ASP A 198 18.92 13.04 7.83
CA ASP A 198 17.60 12.86 8.42
C ASP A 198 17.58 11.81 9.54
N PHE A 199 18.47 10.81 9.47
CA PHE A 199 18.58 9.72 10.45
C PHE A 199 19.83 9.83 11.32
N PHE A 200 20.42 11.02 11.42
CA PHE A 200 21.56 11.24 12.30
C PHE A 200 21.20 10.97 13.77
N GLY A 201 22.02 10.16 14.46
CA GLY A 201 21.83 9.81 15.87
C GLY A 201 20.83 8.66 16.11
N TRP A 202 20.36 8.01 15.05
CA TRP A 202 19.57 6.78 15.18
C TRP A 202 20.47 5.57 15.45
N HIS A 203 19.87 4.45 15.80
CA HIS A 203 20.54 3.19 16.13
C HIS A 203 21.48 2.73 15.00
N ASP A 204 22.55 2.05 15.37
CA ASP A 204 23.59 1.59 14.43
C ASP A 204 23.03 0.69 13.31
N ASP A 205 21.99 -0.12 13.56
CA ASP A 205 21.35 -0.93 12.51
C ASP A 205 20.72 -0.06 11.42
N VAL A 206 20.08 1.07 11.81
CA VAL A 206 19.48 2.02 10.86
C VAL A 206 20.58 2.67 10.02
N LEU A 207 21.65 3.11 10.68
CA LEU A 207 22.79 3.76 10.00
C LEU A 207 23.53 2.76 9.10
N THR A 208 23.73 1.52 9.54
CA THR A 208 24.36 0.45 8.75
C THR A 208 23.56 0.19 7.46
N LEU A 209 22.22 0.17 7.56
CA LEU A 209 21.37 -0.02 6.39
C LEU A 209 21.48 1.17 5.41
N ILE A 210 21.49 2.41 5.92
CA ILE A 210 21.65 3.61 5.10
C ILE A 210 23.01 3.65 4.41
N GLU A 211 24.08 3.29 5.12
CA GLU A 211 25.45 3.25 4.54
C GLU A 211 25.60 2.18 3.44
N ALA A 212 24.81 1.12 3.48
CA ALA A 212 24.81 0.05 2.48
C ALA A 212 24.00 0.38 1.21
N VAL A 213 23.27 1.50 1.18
CA VAL A 213 22.48 1.95 0.01
C VAL A 213 23.41 2.29 -1.15
N ASP A 214 23.02 1.89 -2.35
CA ASP A 214 23.62 2.41 -3.57
C ASP A 214 23.21 3.88 -3.75
N ARG A 215 24.19 4.79 -3.69
CA ARG A 215 23.94 6.24 -3.73
C ARG A 215 23.19 6.68 -4.99
N ASP A 216 23.36 5.96 -6.10
CA ASP A 216 22.64 6.22 -7.34
C ASP A 216 21.21 5.67 -7.36
N GLN A 217 20.81 4.89 -6.35
CA GLN A 217 19.51 4.25 -6.19
C GLN A 217 18.74 4.77 -4.96
N CYS A 218 19.05 5.99 -4.52
CA CYS A 218 18.33 6.67 -3.47
C CYS A 218 17.21 7.52 -4.08
N PHE A 219 15.95 7.26 -3.64
CA PHE A 219 14.78 7.94 -4.17
C PHE A 219 13.98 8.57 -3.02
N ARG A 220 13.38 9.73 -3.32
CA ARG A 220 12.56 10.50 -2.38
C ARG A 220 11.27 10.97 -3.07
N TRP A 221 10.15 10.90 -2.38
CA TRP A 221 8.88 11.46 -2.87
C TRP A 221 8.00 11.98 -1.75
N ALA A 222 7.15 12.94 -2.10
CA ALA A 222 6.13 13.46 -1.19
C ALA A 222 5.07 12.41 -0.88
N LEU A 223 4.66 12.32 0.37
CA LEU A 223 3.51 11.53 0.76
C LEU A 223 2.23 12.37 0.61
N ASN A 224 1.34 11.85 -0.20
CA ASN A 224 0.06 12.48 -0.47
C ASN A 224 -1.08 11.54 -0.10
N ASN A 225 -2.17 12.11 0.34
CA ASN A 225 -3.43 11.41 0.55
C ASN A 225 -4.59 12.20 -0.06
N ARG A 226 -5.78 11.65 0.05
CA ARG A 226 -7.05 12.32 -0.25
C ARG A 226 -8.02 12.05 0.89
N PRO A 227 -8.86 13.03 1.25
CA PRO A 227 -9.95 12.75 2.16
C PRO A 227 -10.89 11.69 1.55
N PRO A 228 -11.42 10.77 2.35
CA PRO A 228 -12.38 9.79 1.88
C PRO A 228 -13.59 10.44 1.21
N ASN A 229 -14.00 9.91 0.08
CA ASN A 229 -15.17 10.37 -0.67
C ASN A 229 -16.21 9.24 -0.73
N PRO A 230 -17.46 9.45 -0.30
CA PRO A 230 -18.50 8.42 -0.30
C PRO A 230 -19.10 8.15 -1.69
N ASN A 231 -18.81 8.98 -2.68
CA ASN A 231 -19.42 8.90 -4.00
C ASN A 231 -18.34 8.70 -5.06
N TRP A 232 -18.14 7.47 -5.52
CA TRP A 232 -17.15 7.16 -6.56
C TRP A 232 -17.65 6.25 -7.67
N SER A 233 -18.97 6.05 -7.72
CA SER A 233 -19.62 5.25 -8.75
C SER A 233 -20.75 6.02 -9.40
N THR A 234 -20.94 5.79 -10.70
CA THR A 234 -22.13 6.17 -11.47
C THR A 234 -22.93 4.93 -11.84
N ASN A 235 -23.77 5.02 -12.89
CA ASN A 235 -24.50 3.85 -13.36
C ASN A 235 -23.60 2.78 -13.98
N ARG A 236 -22.42 3.18 -14.56
CA ARG A 236 -21.55 2.27 -15.30
C ARG A 236 -20.05 2.49 -15.05
N THR A 237 -19.70 3.49 -14.29
CA THR A 237 -18.30 3.79 -13.97
C THR A 237 -18.06 3.70 -12.46
N THR A 238 -16.96 3.09 -12.04
CA THR A 238 -16.51 3.08 -10.65
C THR A 238 -15.00 3.27 -10.55
N LEU A 239 -14.53 3.64 -9.36
CA LEU A 239 -13.11 3.77 -9.04
C LEU A 239 -12.64 2.65 -8.10
N LEU A 240 -11.35 2.33 -8.16
CA LEU A 240 -10.73 1.26 -7.40
C LEU A 240 -9.31 1.67 -6.94
N GLY A 241 -8.92 1.26 -5.74
CA GLY A 241 -7.58 1.46 -5.22
C GLY A 241 -7.20 2.94 -5.09
N ASP A 242 -5.95 3.29 -5.41
CA ASP A 242 -5.43 4.65 -5.26
C ASP A 242 -6.14 5.70 -6.14
N ALA A 243 -6.95 5.29 -7.11
CA ALA A 243 -7.79 6.22 -7.87
C ALA A 243 -8.84 6.90 -6.98
N ILE A 244 -9.25 6.26 -5.90
CA ILE A 244 -10.28 6.81 -4.99
C ILE A 244 -9.81 6.96 -3.53
N HIS A 245 -9.05 6.01 -2.97
CA HIS A 245 -8.63 6.05 -1.57
C HIS A 245 -7.10 5.91 -1.40
N PRO A 246 -6.30 6.79 -2.04
CA PRO A 246 -4.87 6.79 -1.82
C PRO A 246 -4.57 7.04 -0.34
N THR A 247 -3.62 6.32 0.21
CA THR A 247 -3.27 6.38 1.63
C THR A 247 -1.76 6.44 1.81
N ILE A 248 -1.32 7.10 2.88
CA ILE A 248 0.08 7.02 3.30
C ILE A 248 0.41 5.61 3.79
N PRO A 249 1.67 5.13 3.68
CA PRO A 249 2.00 3.70 3.78
C PRO A 249 2.03 3.11 5.19
N TYR A 250 1.59 3.82 6.23
CA TYR A 250 1.84 3.50 7.64
C TYR A 250 1.08 2.31 8.22
N LEU A 251 0.09 1.81 7.49
CA LEU A 251 -0.52 0.50 7.75
C LEU A 251 -0.10 -0.58 6.74
N GLY A 252 0.62 -0.21 5.66
CA GLY A 252 0.99 -1.12 4.59
C GLY A 252 -0.19 -1.67 3.79
N GLN A 253 -1.33 -0.97 3.73
CA GLN A 253 -2.60 -1.51 3.23
C GLN A 253 -2.99 -1.08 1.82
N GLY A 254 -2.28 -0.16 1.15
CA GLY A 254 -2.71 0.35 -0.15
C GLY A 254 -2.95 -0.76 -1.19
N ALA A 255 -1.98 -1.64 -1.39
CA ALA A 255 -2.13 -2.76 -2.33
C ALA A 255 -3.18 -3.80 -1.84
N ALA A 256 -3.26 -4.06 -0.54
CA ALA A 256 -4.25 -4.96 0.03
C ALA A 256 -5.67 -4.43 -0.20
N MET A 257 -5.92 -3.14 0.02
CA MET A 257 -7.22 -2.51 -0.25
C MET A 257 -7.62 -2.63 -1.72
N ALA A 258 -6.69 -2.43 -2.66
CA ALA A 258 -7.00 -2.58 -4.08
C ALA A 258 -7.38 -4.03 -4.44
N LEU A 259 -6.73 -5.02 -3.82
CA LEU A 259 -7.09 -6.44 -3.98
C LEU A 259 -8.45 -6.77 -3.33
N GLU A 260 -8.74 -6.20 -2.16
CA GLU A 260 -10.05 -6.32 -1.51
C GLU A 260 -11.15 -5.69 -2.37
N ASP A 261 -10.89 -4.50 -2.95
CA ASP A 261 -11.82 -3.82 -3.85
C ASP A 261 -12.17 -4.70 -5.05
N ALA A 262 -11.16 -5.27 -5.71
CA ALA A 262 -11.37 -6.16 -6.83
C ALA A 262 -12.22 -7.38 -6.46
N ALA A 263 -11.95 -7.99 -5.31
CA ALA A 263 -12.71 -9.14 -4.83
C ALA A 263 -14.16 -8.79 -4.51
N VAL A 264 -14.39 -7.67 -3.82
CA VAL A 264 -15.76 -7.21 -3.49
C VAL A 264 -16.52 -6.79 -4.74
N LEU A 265 -15.87 -6.07 -5.67
CA LEU A 265 -16.50 -5.66 -6.92
C LEU A 265 -16.94 -6.87 -7.76
N CYS A 266 -16.08 -7.89 -7.89
CA CYS A 266 -16.47 -9.13 -8.56
C CYS A 266 -17.72 -9.77 -7.91
N ARG A 267 -17.75 -9.87 -6.58
CA ARG A 267 -18.89 -10.44 -5.86
C ARG A 267 -20.18 -9.63 -6.06
N THR A 268 -20.09 -8.29 -6.00
CA THR A 268 -21.27 -7.47 -6.20
C THR A 268 -21.83 -7.59 -7.62
N LEU A 269 -20.95 -7.75 -8.62
CA LEU A 269 -21.37 -8.02 -10.00
C LEU A 269 -22.04 -9.40 -10.16
N ASP A 270 -21.64 -10.39 -9.39
CA ASP A 270 -22.23 -11.75 -9.41
C ASP A 270 -23.54 -11.80 -8.61
N GLU A 271 -23.67 -11.03 -7.52
CA GLU A 271 -24.81 -11.09 -6.59
C GLU A 271 -25.98 -10.15 -6.97
N THR A 272 -25.77 -9.22 -7.91
CA THR A 272 -26.81 -8.25 -8.34
C THR A 272 -27.25 -8.50 -9.78
N THR A 273 -28.41 -7.93 -10.16
CA THR A 273 -28.97 -8.10 -11.51
C THR A 273 -28.60 -6.99 -12.47
N THR A 274 -28.18 -5.82 -11.97
CA THR A 274 -27.80 -4.69 -12.80
C THR A 274 -26.40 -4.19 -12.42
N VAL A 275 -25.69 -3.64 -13.40
CA VAL A 275 -24.38 -3.01 -13.18
C VAL A 275 -24.50 -1.87 -12.17
N THR A 276 -25.55 -1.04 -12.27
CA THR A 276 -25.76 0.08 -11.35
C THR A 276 -25.88 -0.37 -9.89
N ASP A 277 -26.69 -1.41 -9.63
CA ASP A 277 -26.82 -1.93 -8.27
C ASP A 277 -25.52 -2.54 -7.75
N ALA A 278 -24.76 -3.24 -8.63
CA ALA A 278 -23.45 -3.78 -8.29
C ALA A 278 -22.47 -2.70 -7.83
N LEU A 279 -22.37 -1.63 -8.62
CA LEU A 279 -21.44 -0.53 -8.33
C LEU A 279 -21.84 0.24 -7.08
N GLN A 280 -23.14 0.43 -6.84
CA GLN A 280 -23.62 1.10 -5.64
C GLN A 280 -23.36 0.25 -4.39
N LEU A 281 -23.61 -1.07 -4.45
CA LEU A 281 -23.34 -2.01 -3.36
C LEU A 281 -21.83 -2.08 -3.06
N TYR A 282 -20.99 -2.17 -4.10
CA TYR A 282 -19.54 -2.13 -3.98
C TYR A 282 -19.07 -0.88 -3.23
N GLN A 283 -19.46 0.30 -3.70
CA GLN A 283 -19.11 1.57 -3.10
C GLN A 283 -19.51 1.65 -1.62
N ASN A 284 -20.77 1.34 -1.33
CA ASN A 284 -21.30 1.41 0.03
C ASN A 284 -20.55 0.47 0.97
N HIS A 285 -20.31 -0.76 0.54
CA HIS A 285 -19.60 -1.76 1.32
C HIS A 285 -18.13 -1.37 1.59
N ARG A 286 -17.45 -0.80 0.60
CA ARG A 286 -16.02 -0.48 0.71
C ARG A 286 -15.72 0.83 1.42
N TYR A 287 -16.61 1.82 1.32
CA TYR A 287 -16.38 3.17 1.84
C TYR A 287 -15.95 3.21 3.31
N GLY A 288 -16.67 2.54 4.18
CA GLY A 288 -16.38 2.55 5.62
C GLY A 288 -15.01 1.96 5.95
N ARG A 289 -14.65 0.84 5.30
CA ARG A 289 -13.37 0.17 5.52
C ARG A 289 -12.19 0.98 4.97
N THR A 290 -12.27 1.45 3.74
CA THR A 290 -11.20 2.22 3.11
C THR A 290 -10.96 3.55 3.82
N SER A 291 -12.04 4.23 4.23
CA SER A 291 -11.97 5.45 5.04
C SER A 291 -11.26 5.21 6.37
N ARG A 292 -11.56 4.10 7.05
CA ARG A 292 -10.89 3.73 8.29
C ARG A 292 -9.40 3.51 8.08
N VAL A 293 -8.99 2.80 7.03
CA VAL A 293 -7.56 2.61 6.71
C VAL A 293 -6.85 3.94 6.49
N VAL A 294 -7.46 4.86 5.74
CA VAL A 294 -6.88 6.20 5.49
C VAL A 294 -6.67 6.96 6.82
N HIS A 295 -7.68 6.98 7.69
CA HIS A 295 -7.61 7.69 8.98
C HIS A 295 -6.61 7.04 9.94
N GLU A 296 -6.63 5.72 10.09
CA GLU A 296 -5.71 4.99 10.98
C GLU A 296 -4.26 5.07 10.48
N SER A 297 -4.04 5.13 9.15
CA SER A 297 -2.71 5.39 8.61
C SER A 297 -2.19 6.76 9.03
N SER A 298 -3.03 7.80 8.98
CA SER A 298 -2.65 9.15 9.43
C SER A 298 -2.40 9.21 10.94
N ALA A 299 -3.22 8.54 11.74
CA ALA A 299 -3.03 8.47 13.20
C ALA A 299 -1.73 7.73 13.59
N ASN A 300 -1.33 6.71 12.83
CA ASN A 300 -0.04 6.04 13.04
C ASN A 300 1.15 6.96 12.76
N ALA A 301 1.04 7.89 11.81
CA ALA A 301 2.08 8.89 11.56
C ALA A 301 2.40 9.69 12.82
N GLU A 302 1.36 10.21 13.47
CA GLU A 302 1.49 10.99 14.70
C GLU A 302 2.16 10.17 15.81
N MET A 303 1.75 8.90 15.98
CA MET A 303 2.29 8.02 17.01
C MET A 303 3.77 7.64 16.76
N PHE A 304 4.13 7.34 15.51
CA PHE A 304 5.51 6.88 15.19
C PHE A 304 6.53 8.01 15.27
N HIS A 305 6.10 9.27 15.13
CA HIS A 305 6.93 10.46 15.10
C HIS A 305 6.95 11.25 16.41
N LEU A 306 6.51 10.66 17.53
CA LEU A 306 6.51 11.32 18.83
C LEU A 306 7.92 11.80 19.20
N GLY A 307 7.98 13.01 19.77
CA GLY A 307 9.21 13.80 19.92
C GLY A 307 10.19 13.34 21.00
N SER A 308 9.88 12.31 21.79
CA SER A 308 10.76 11.79 22.82
C SER A 308 10.60 10.29 23.05
N GLU A 309 11.64 9.65 23.57
CA GLU A 309 11.64 8.22 23.92
C GLU A 309 10.53 7.89 24.92
N ASP A 310 10.36 8.71 25.96
CA ASP A 310 9.35 8.46 26.99
C ASP A 310 7.93 8.57 26.43
N ALA A 311 7.69 9.51 25.50
CA ALA A 311 6.40 9.62 24.82
C ALA A 311 6.12 8.39 23.93
N LEU A 312 7.12 7.87 23.23
CA LEU A 312 7.02 6.65 22.45
C LEU A 312 6.72 5.44 23.35
N ARG A 313 7.49 5.23 24.43
CA ARG A 313 7.24 4.14 25.39
C ARG A 313 5.83 4.21 25.98
N ASP A 314 5.41 5.40 26.41
CA ASP A 314 4.08 5.60 26.97
C ASP A 314 2.97 5.29 25.96
N ALA A 315 3.09 5.79 24.71
CA ALA A 315 2.10 5.54 23.66
C ALA A 315 1.97 4.06 23.32
N PHE A 316 3.08 3.35 23.16
CA PHE A 316 3.06 1.93 22.82
C PHE A 316 2.64 1.04 23.99
N SER A 317 2.96 1.40 25.24
CA SER A 317 2.58 0.62 26.44
C SER A 317 1.07 0.58 26.70
N LYS A 318 0.32 1.54 26.17
CA LYS A 318 -1.14 1.67 26.31
C LYS A 318 -1.94 0.91 25.27
N ARG A 319 -1.28 0.30 24.28
CA ARG A 319 -1.95 -0.31 23.13
C ARG A 319 -1.56 -1.78 22.95
N ASP A 320 -2.56 -2.61 22.71
CA ASP A 320 -2.35 -3.95 22.16
C ASP A 320 -2.57 -3.90 20.64
N LEU A 321 -1.51 -3.56 19.91
CA LEU A 321 -1.58 -3.42 18.46
C LEU A 321 -1.92 -4.74 17.76
N GLY A 322 -1.62 -5.88 18.35
CA GLY A 322 -1.96 -7.20 17.82
C GLY A 322 -3.47 -7.44 17.84
N GLU A 323 -4.11 -7.21 18.98
CA GLU A 323 -5.56 -7.33 19.11
C GLU A 323 -6.30 -6.22 18.36
N GLU A 324 -5.83 -4.97 18.43
CA GLU A 324 -6.44 -3.85 17.71
C GLU A 324 -6.46 -4.09 16.20
N ARG A 325 -5.33 -4.47 15.59
CA ARG A 325 -5.24 -4.77 14.16
C ARG A 325 -5.97 -6.06 13.82
N GLY A 326 -5.88 -7.07 14.68
CA GLY A 326 -6.58 -8.33 14.52
C GLY A 326 -8.08 -8.15 14.43
N ALA A 327 -8.67 -7.32 15.28
CA ALA A 327 -10.11 -7.15 15.39
C ALA A 327 -10.78 -6.63 14.11
N TRP A 328 -10.09 -5.81 13.31
CA TRP A 328 -10.71 -5.22 12.13
C TRP A 328 -9.86 -5.31 10.85
N LEU A 329 -8.52 -5.24 10.95
CA LEU A 329 -7.66 -5.18 9.77
C LEU A 329 -7.42 -6.58 9.20
N PHE A 330 -6.94 -7.50 10.02
CA PHE A 330 -6.59 -8.85 9.59
C PHE A 330 -7.77 -9.82 9.52
N ASN A 331 -8.85 -9.55 10.28
CA ASN A 331 -10.03 -10.41 10.31
C ASN A 331 -11.02 -10.15 9.17
N TYR A 332 -10.72 -9.20 8.28
CA TYR A 332 -11.58 -8.91 7.14
C TYR A 332 -11.23 -9.83 5.97
N ASP A 333 -12.20 -10.64 5.56
CA ASP A 333 -12.10 -11.47 4.36
C ASP A 333 -13.05 -10.94 3.28
N PRO A 334 -12.53 -10.33 2.20
CA PRO A 334 -13.35 -9.75 1.14
C PRO A 334 -14.16 -10.78 0.34
N LEU A 335 -13.82 -12.08 0.47
CA LEU A 335 -14.51 -13.17 -0.23
C LEU A 335 -15.74 -13.67 0.50
N THR A 336 -15.81 -13.47 1.83
CA THR A 336 -16.88 -14.07 2.66
C THR A 336 -17.64 -13.04 3.49
N VAL A 337 -17.11 -11.83 3.66
CA VAL A 337 -17.80 -10.78 4.41
C VAL A 337 -19.19 -10.51 3.83
N PRO A 338 -20.26 -10.38 4.65
CA PRO A 338 -21.59 -10.02 4.15
C PRO A 338 -21.56 -8.68 3.41
N LEU A 339 -22.12 -8.64 2.21
CA LEU A 339 -22.26 -7.40 1.44
C LEU A 339 -23.48 -6.61 1.97
N VAL A 340 -23.25 -5.37 2.39
CA VAL A 340 -24.25 -4.47 2.97
C VAL A 340 -24.11 -3.07 2.43
#